data_1c6bbeccce3af465a52526321d78a6ca
#
_entry.id   1c6bbeccce3af465a52526321d78a6ca
#
_cell.length_a   1.000
_cell.length_b   1.000
_cell.length_c   1.000
_cell.angle_alpha   90.00
_cell.angle_beta   90.00
_cell.angle_gamma   90.00
#
_symmetry.space_group_name_H-M   'P 1'
#
loop_
_entity.id
_entity.type
_entity.pdbx_description
1 polymer ?
#
loop_
_entity_poly.entity_id
_entity_poly.type
_entity_poly.pdbx_seq_one_letter_code
_entity_poly.pdbx_strand_id
1 'polypeptide(L)'
;VNHVPAFRAFAPPRSEPLPALIALMRCMIRGDGDLLSLLPAEAYRMPIGPLGYSRRSTIIVNRPDLVREVLTDPKGILPKSDLMVHALDPLIGDSIFVSSGATWRRQRAMIDPALTMMRVNRAFPAMEAGAAAAEATLADHAARNTRFSLDLMMSHMTADIICRTVFSTGLETRVAHEVFDAFTEFEHSVAQVEIRRLIFDRAWKRIPQKESVLKACSLIRGYLGELLDTHLGESG
;
A
#
# COMPACT_ATOMS: atom_id res chain seq x y z
N VAL A 1 15.15 36.59 26.69
CA VAL A 1 14.59 35.22 26.65
C VAL A 1 13.61 35.17 25.49
N ASN A 2 14.06 34.68 24.34
CA ASN A 2 13.24 34.56 23.14
C ASN A 2 12.20 33.47 23.36
N HIS A 3 10.95 33.84 23.49
CA HIS A 3 9.80 32.94 23.43
C HIS A 3 9.72 32.36 22.03
N VAL A 4 10.21 31.15 21.83
CA VAL A 4 9.88 30.33 20.67
C VAL A 4 8.39 29.99 20.80
N PRO A 5 7.50 30.41 19.87
CA PRO A 5 6.10 30.07 19.96
C PRO A 5 5.97 28.54 19.96
N ALA A 6 5.29 28.00 20.95
CA ALA A 6 5.03 26.58 21.04
C ALA A 6 4.34 26.11 19.74
N PHE A 7 5.06 25.33 18.96
CA PHE A 7 4.52 24.75 17.71
C PHE A 7 3.30 23.91 18.09
N ARG A 8 2.12 24.43 17.82
CA ARG A 8 0.90 23.67 17.97
C ARG A 8 0.88 22.63 16.85
N ALA A 9 1.22 21.40 17.16
CA ALA A 9 1.12 20.31 16.20
C ALA A 9 -0.31 20.27 15.63
N PHE A 10 -0.42 20.37 14.30
CA PHE A 10 -1.70 20.20 13.63
C PHE A 10 -2.21 18.78 13.90
N ALA A 11 -3.33 18.67 14.59
CA ALA A 11 -4.02 17.41 14.74
C ALA A 11 -5.03 17.29 13.58
N PRO A 12 -4.83 16.36 12.64
CA PRO A 12 -5.79 16.16 11.57
C PRO A 12 -7.16 15.78 12.15
N PRO A 13 -8.26 16.22 11.54
CA PRO A 13 -9.58 15.83 11.97
C PRO A 13 -9.71 14.31 11.92
N ARG A 14 -9.99 13.70 13.06
CA ARG A 14 -10.25 12.27 13.16
C ARG A 14 -11.75 12.04 13.03
N SER A 15 -12.15 11.12 12.17
CA SER A 15 -13.52 10.64 12.19
C SER A 15 -13.75 9.91 13.52
N GLU A 16 -14.73 10.36 14.31
CA GLU A 16 -15.11 9.64 15.54
C GLU A 16 -15.62 8.25 15.15
N PRO A 17 -15.14 7.18 15.81
CA PRO A 17 -15.63 5.85 15.57
C PRO A 17 -17.12 5.77 15.88
N LEU A 18 -17.90 5.30 14.94
CA LEU A 18 -19.35 5.15 15.07
C LEU A 18 -19.71 3.70 15.44
N PRO A 19 -20.85 3.47 16.11
CA PRO A 19 -21.42 2.13 16.25
C PRO A 19 -21.56 1.45 14.88
N ALA A 20 -21.36 0.13 14.84
CA ALA A 20 -21.27 -0.65 13.58
C ALA A 20 -22.39 -0.38 12.58
N LEU A 21 -23.64 -0.32 13.05
CA LEU A 21 -24.79 -0.07 12.18
C LEU A 21 -24.78 1.34 11.57
N ILE A 22 -24.39 2.35 12.35
CA ILE A 22 -24.33 3.74 11.90
C ILE A 22 -23.15 3.92 10.93
N ALA A 23 -21.99 3.32 11.22
CA ALA A 23 -20.83 3.32 10.33
C ALA A 23 -21.19 2.71 8.97
N LEU A 24 -21.89 1.58 8.97
CA LEU A 24 -22.39 0.91 7.76
C LEU A 24 -23.37 1.76 6.97
N MET A 25 -24.35 2.36 7.64
CA MET A 25 -25.34 3.25 7.00
C MET A 25 -24.65 4.47 6.38
N ARG A 26 -23.70 5.07 7.09
CA ARG A 26 -22.92 6.20 6.56
C ARG A 26 -22.16 5.83 5.29
N CYS A 27 -21.50 4.68 5.28
CA CYS A 27 -20.79 4.19 4.09
C CYS A 27 -21.73 3.91 2.91
N MET A 28 -22.91 3.34 3.18
CA MET A 28 -23.89 3.08 2.13
C MET A 28 -24.45 4.36 1.52
N ILE A 29 -24.65 5.41 2.32
CA ILE A 29 -25.23 6.69 1.87
C ILE A 29 -24.17 7.54 1.17
N ARG A 30 -22.95 7.62 1.69
CA ARG A 30 -21.89 8.47 1.14
C ARG A 30 -21.09 7.82 0.03
N GLY A 31 -21.14 6.49 -0.10
CA GLY A 31 -20.33 5.76 -1.07
C GLY A 31 -18.82 5.78 -0.76
N ASP A 32 -18.42 6.34 0.38
CA ASP A 32 -17.03 6.46 0.79
C ASP A 32 -16.53 5.08 1.21
N GLY A 33 -15.76 4.44 0.34
CA GLY A 33 -15.11 3.16 0.59
C GLY A 33 -13.89 3.23 1.51
N ASP A 34 -13.80 4.28 2.35
CA ASP A 34 -12.74 4.40 3.35
C ASP A 34 -12.86 3.27 4.38
N LEU A 35 -11.86 2.38 4.35
CA LEU A 35 -11.79 1.21 5.23
C LEU A 35 -11.81 1.62 6.72
N LEU A 36 -11.19 2.74 7.09
CA LEU A 36 -11.16 3.23 8.47
C LEU A 36 -12.53 3.71 8.94
N SER A 37 -13.30 4.31 8.03
CA SER A 37 -14.69 4.72 8.32
C SER A 37 -15.64 3.54 8.52
N LEU A 38 -15.28 2.37 8.02
CA LEU A 38 -16.02 1.11 8.22
C LEU A 38 -15.77 0.46 9.56
N LEU A 39 -14.66 0.81 10.24
CA LEU A 39 -14.33 0.20 11.53
C LEU A 39 -15.27 0.72 12.63
N PRO A 40 -16.04 -0.17 13.29
CA PRO A 40 -16.88 0.23 14.42
C PRO A 40 -16.03 0.62 15.64
N ALA A 41 -16.60 1.41 16.54
CA ALA A 41 -15.91 1.85 17.75
C ALA A 41 -15.40 0.68 18.60
N GLU A 42 -16.13 -0.41 18.61
CA GLU A 42 -15.79 -1.64 19.33
C GLU A 42 -14.52 -2.29 18.76
N ALA A 43 -14.26 -2.16 17.47
CA ALA A 43 -13.09 -2.70 16.80
C ALA A 43 -11.77 -2.20 17.38
N TYR A 44 -11.76 -0.97 17.91
CA TYR A 44 -10.57 -0.36 18.52
C TYR A 44 -10.30 -0.84 19.96
N ARG A 45 -11.24 -1.53 20.59
CA ARG A 45 -11.16 -1.93 22.01
C ARG A 45 -11.08 -3.42 22.22
N MET A 46 -11.59 -4.22 21.27
CA MET A 46 -11.56 -5.67 21.41
C MET A 46 -10.17 -6.24 21.11
N PRO A 47 -9.67 -7.20 21.90
CA PRO A 47 -8.39 -7.86 21.63
C PRO A 47 -8.43 -8.71 20.35
N ILE A 48 -9.56 -9.36 20.10
CA ILE A 48 -9.89 -10.11 18.89
C ILE A 48 -11.41 -10.16 18.73
N GLY A 49 -11.90 -10.04 17.51
CA GLY A 49 -13.34 -10.14 17.26
C GLY A 49 -13.71 -9.95 15.80
N PRO A 50 -14.93 -10.34 15.44
CA PRO A 50 -15.41 -10.13 14.08
C PRO A 50 -15.66 -8.66 13.80
N LEU A 51 -15.44 -8.25 12.57
CA LEU A 51 -15.95 -6.97 12.08
C LEU A 51 -17.48 -7.01 12.13
N GLY A 52 -18.12 -6.08 12.85
CA GLY A 52 -19.49 -6.18 13.38
C GLY A 52 -20.62 -6.46 12.38
N TYR A 53 -20.37 -6.39 11.08
CA TYR A 53 -21.32 -6.67 10.00
C TYR A 53 -20.89 -7.82 9.07
N SER A 54 -19.74 -8.44 9.33
CA SER A 54 -19.28 -9.63 8.61
C SER A 54 -19.06 -10.76 9.61
N ARG A 55 -19.96 -11.74 9.65
CA ARG A 55 -19.90 -12.79 10.66
C ARG A 55 -18.82 -13.86 10.40
N ARG A 56 -18.31 -14.00 9.17
CA ARG A 56 -17.49 -15.15 8.80
C ARG A 56 -16.13 -14.84 8.23
N SER A 57 -15.93 -13.70 7.60
CA SER A 57 -14.76 -13.48 6.74
C SER A 57 -13.72 -12.49 7.26
N THR A 58 -14.07 -11.59 8.19
CA THR A 58 -13.14 -10.58 8.67
C THR A 58 -13.08 -10.56 10.18
N ILE A 59 -11.91 -10.86 10.71
CA ILE A 59 -11.61 -10.82 12.15
C ILE A 59 -10.56 -9.72 12.36
N ILE A 60 -10.80 -8.87 13.35
CA ILE A 60 -9.85 -7.85 13.80
C ILE A 60 -9.04 -8.44 14.94
N VAL A 61 -7.73 -8.27 14.88
CA VAL A 61 -6.79 -8.74 15.90
C VAL A 61 -5.96 -7.57 16.36
N ASN A 62 -6.09 -7.16 17.62
CA ASN A 62 -5.41 -6.00 18.22
C ASN A 62 -4.34 -6.36 19.25
N ARG A 63 -4.30 -7.60 19.73
CA ARG A 63 -3.27 -8.02 20.68
C ARG A 63 -1.97 -8.37 19.95
N PRO A 64 -0.81 -7.85 20.40
CA PRO A 64 0.48 -8.09 19.71
C PRO A 64 0.89 -9.56 19.65
N ASP A 65 0.57 -10.35 20.69
CA ASP A 65 0.84 -11.78 20.73
C ASP A 65 0.03 -12.56 19.68
N LEU A 66 -1.28 -12.24 19.57
CA LEU A 66 -2.14 -12.83 18.55
C LEU A 66 -1.78 -12.37 17.14
N VAL A 67 -1.40 -11.10 16.97
CA VAL A 67 -0.88 -10.59 15.69
C VAL A 67 0.36 -11.38 15.27
N ARG A 68 1.29 -11.64 16.21
CA ARG A 68 2.47 -12.46 15.93
C ARG A 68 2.09 -13.88 15.53
N GLU A 69 1.15 -14.50 16.22
CA GLU A 69 0.67 -15.85 15.88
C GLU A 69 0.08 -15.91 14.47
N VAL A 70 -0.77 -14.93 14.12
CA VAL A 70 -1.36 -14.83 12.77
C VAL A 70 -0.28 -14.63 11.71
N LEU A 71 0.67 -13.73 11.94
CA LEU A 71 1.71 -13.41 10.94
C LEU A 71 2.76 -14.52 10.78
N THR A 72 3.03 -15.30 11.82
CA THR A 72 3.96 -16.43 11.71
C THR A 72 3.30 -17.68 11.18
N ASP A 73 2.00 -17.82 11.38
CA ASP A 73 1.17 -18.96 10.98
C ASP A 73 1.92 -20.31 11.00
N PRO A 74 2.36 -20.77 12.18
CA PRO A 74 3.23 -21.94 12.30
C PRO A 74 2.56 -23.23 11.78
N LYS A 75 1.24 -23.23 11.66
CA LYS A 75 0.45 -24.38 11.16
C LYS A 75 0.12 -24.27 9.68
N GLY A 76 0.37 -23.10 9.05
CA GLY A 76 0.06 -22.86 7.64
C GLY A 76 -1.45 -22.93 7.32
N ILE A 77 -2.30 -22.54 8.26
CA ILE A 77 -3.77 -22.66 8.15
C ILE A 77 -4.45 -21.33 7.80
N LEU A 78 -3.71 -20.22 7.81
CA LEU A 78 -4.23 -18.88 7.54
C LEU A 78 -3.85 -18.47 6.11
N PRO A 79 -4.70 -18.69 5.11
CA PRO A 79 -4.41 -18.28 3.75
C PRO A 79 -4.43 -16.75 3.61
N LYS A 80 -3.76 -16.24 2.60
CA LYS A 80 -3.92 -14.84 2.20
C LYS A 80 -5.37 -14.58 1.79
N SER A 81 -5.84 -13.35 2.04
CA SER A 81 -7.20 -12.97 1.66
C SER A 81 -7.39 -13.06 0.14
N ASP A 82 -8.39 -13.80 -0.30
CA ASP A 82 -8.77 -13.91 -1.72
C ASP A 82 -9.05 -12.52 -2.33
N LEU A 83 -9.62 -11.61 -1.54
CA LEU A 83 -9.86 -10.24 -1.95
C LEU A 83 -8.56 -9.54 -2.32
N MET A 84 -7.55 -9.61 -1.46
CA MET A 84 -6.24 -8.99 -1.70
C MET A 84 -5.52 -9.66 -2.87
N VAL A 85 -5.58 -10.99 -2.96
CA VAL A 85 -5.00 -11.75 -4.08
C VAL A 85 -5.61 -11.30 -5.39
N HIS A 86 -6.94 -11.28 -5.51
CA HIS A 86 -7.63 -10.88 -6.74
C HIS A 86 -7.46 -9.41 -7.09
N ALA A 87 -7.28 -8.54 -6.11
CA ALA A 87 -7.05 -7.12 -6.33
C ALA A 87 -5.64 -6.83 -6.87
N LEU A 88 -4.63 -7.55 -6.38
CA LEU A 88 -3.23 -7.32 -6.73
C LEU A 88 -2.75 -8.15 -7.94
N ASP A 89 -3.36 -9.30 -8.22
CA ASP A 89 -2.97 -10.20 -9.32
C ASP A 89 -2.78 -9.51 -10.68
N PRO A 90 -3.63 -8.57 -11.12
CA PRO A 90 -3.43 -7.90 -12.40
C PRO A 90 -2.14 -7.09 -12.50
N LEU A 91 -1.69 -6.51 -11.38
CA LEU A 91 -0.47 -5.70 -11.35
C LEU A 91 0.79 -6.54 -11.14
N ILE A 92 0.78 -7.40 -10.13
CA ILE A 92 2.00 -8.07 -9.65
C ILE A 92 2.01 -9.59 -9.90
N GLY A 93 0.96 -10.15 -10.52
CA GLY A 93 0.88 -11.56 -10.85
C GLY A 93 1.14 -12.48 -9.66
N ASP A 94 1.77 -13.63 -9.91
CA ASP A 94 2.11 -14.63 -8.87
C ASP A 94 3.37 -14.23 -8.06
N SER A 95 3.36 -12.99 -7.56
CA SER A 95 4.46 -12.47 -6.72
C SER A 95 4.35 -12.94 -5.27
N ILE A 96 5.39 -12.63 -4.48
CA ILE A 96 5.44 -12.93 -3.04
C ILE A 96 4.24 -12.37 -2.24
N PHE A 97 3.60 -11.30 -2.71
CA PHE A 97 2.42 -10.73 -2.08
C PHE A 97 1.15 -11.56 -2.32
N VAL A 98 1.09 -12.27 -3.44
CA VAL A 98 -0.08 -12.98 -3.94
C VAL A 98 0.08 -14.49 -3.77
N SER A 99 1.26 -15.02 -4.06
CA SER A 99 1.56 -16.45 -3.99
C SER A 99 1.43 -17.02 -2.57
N SER A 100 1.22 -18.33 -2.48
CA SER A 100 1.13 -19.07 -1.22
C SER A 100 1.88 -20.40 -1.30
N GLY A 101 1.95 -21.14 -0.20
CA GLY A 101 2.50 -22.49 -0.14
C GLY A 101 3.96 -22.59 -0.60
N ALA A 102 4.26 -23.52 -1.49
CA ALA A 102 5.61 -23.79 -1.97
C ALA A 102 6.19 -22.64 -2.81
N THR A 103 5.37 -22.01 -3.64
CA THR A 103 5.76 -20.85 -4.46
C THR A 103 6.20 -19.70 -3.58
N TRP A 104 5.40 -19.34 -2.58
CA TRP A 104 5.75 -18.28 -1.63
C TRP A 104 7.05 -18.59 -0.88
N ARG A 105 7.21 -19.81 -0.38
CA ARG A 105 8.45 -20.20 0.34
C ARG A 105 9.68 -20.06 -0.54
N ARG A 106 9.61 -20.48 -1.80
CA ARG A 106 10.70 -20.32 -2.77
C ARG A 106 11.03 -18.85 -3.00
N GLN A 107 10.03 -18.02 -3.29
CA GLN A 107 10.22 -16.59 -3.52
C GLN A 107 10.76 -15.88 -2.27
N ARG A 108 10.26 -16.23 -1.09
CA ARG A 108 10.73 -15.68 0.18
C ARG A 108 12.21 -16.01 0.41
N ALA A 109 12.61 -17.26 0.20
CA ALA A 109 14.00 -17.67 0.33
C ALA A 109 14.95 -16.93 -0.65
N MET A 110 14.45 -16.53 -1.82
CA MET A 110 15.24 -15.73 -2.78
C MET A 110 15.38 -14.27 -2.33
N ILE A 111 14.38 -13.69 -1.68
CA ILE A 111 14.35 -12.28 -1.29
C ILE A 111 15.04 -12.05 0.07
N ASP A 112 14.91 -12.96 1.02
CA ASP A 112 15.45 -12.80 2.38
C ASP A 112 16.93 -12.38 2.42
N PRO A 113 17.85 -12.96 1.60
CA PRO A 113 19.25 -12.53 1.58
C PRO A 113 19.44 -11.09 1.09
N ALA A 114 18.52 -10.59 0.24
CA ALA A 114 18.58 -9.22 -0.27
C ALA A 114 18.14 -8.18 0.76
N LEU A 115 17.34 -8.57 1.76
CA LEU A 115 16.81 -7.71 2.81
C LEU A 115 17.63 -7.77 4.12
N THR A 116 18.87 -8.24 4.05
CA THR A 116 19.74 -8.24 5.24
C THR A 116 20.13 -6.81 5.63
N MET A 117 20.36 -6.58 6.93
CA MET A 117 20.80 -5.26 7.44
C MET A 117 22.03 -4.71 6.71
N MET A 118 22.98 -5.57 6.33
CA MET A 118 24.17 -5.15 5.59
C MET A 118 23.82 -4.61 4.19
N ARG A 119 22.83 -5.19 3.50
CA ARG A 119 22.37 -4.69 2.18
C ARG A 119 21.52 -3.43 2.31
N VAL A 120 20.68 -3.36 3.34
CA VAL A 120 19.93 -2.14 3.67
C VAL A 120 20.89 -0.98 3.93
N ASN A 121 21.94 -1.18 4.72
CA ASN A 121 22.95 -0.14 4.97
C ASN A 121 23.68 0.30 3.70
N ARG A 122 23.90 -0.59 2.73
CA ARG A 122 24.48 -0.22 1.43
C ARG A 122 23.52 0.60 0.56
N ALA A 123 22.22 0.39 0.72
CA ALA A 123 21.19 1.15 -0.01
C ALA A 123 20.93 2.55 0.61
N PHE A 124 21.40 2.79 1.84
CA PHE A 124 21.12 4.03 2.57
C PHE A 124 21.55 5.31 1.82
N PRO A 125 22.71 5.39 1.16
CA PRO A 125 23.08 6.57 0.38
C PRO A 125 22.11 6.89 -0.78
N ALA A 126 21.53 5.86 -1.40
CA ALA A 126 20.50 6.04 -2.43
C ALA A 126 19.20 6.58 -1.84
N MET A 127 18.85 6.14 -0.63
CA MET A 127 17.69 6.67 0.11
C MET A 127 17.90 8.15 0.50
N GLU A 128 19.09 8.50 0.99
CA GLU A 128 19.45 9.90 1.29
C GLU A 128 19.37 10.79 0.05
N ALA A 129 19.88 10.31 -1.08
CA ALA A 129 19.82 11.07 -2.35
C ALA A 129 18.37 11.30 -2.81
N GLY A 130 17.49 10.30 -2.70
CA GLY A 130 16.06 10.46 -3.01
C GLY A 130 15.35 11.43 -2.05
N ALA A 131 15.65 11.37 -0.76
CA ALA A 131 15.11 12.29 0.24
C ALA A 131 15.58 13.72 0.01
N ALA A 132 16.88 13.93 -0.30
CA ALA A 132 17.43 15.26 -0.62
C ALA A 132 16.80 15.86 -1.89
N ALA A 133 16.52 15.07 -2.90
CA ALA A 133 15.80 15.51 -4.10
C ALA A 133 14.37 15.98 -3.79
N ALA A 134 13.68 15.24 -2.91
CA ALA A 134 12.35 15.62 -2.44
C ALA A 134 12.39 16.89 -1.59
N GLU A 135 13.39 17.05 -0.71
CA GLU A 135 13.60 18.28 0.09
C GLU A 135 13.82 19.49 -0.80
N ALA A 136 14.63 19.38 -1.86
CA ALA A 136 14.86 20.45 -2.82
C ALA A 136 13.56 20.88 -3.52
N THR A 137 12.71 19.91 -3.89
CA THR A 137 11.39 20.18 -4.48
C THR A 137 10.47 20.90 -3.50
N LEU A 138 10.47 20.50 -2.23
CA LEU A 138 9.70 21.18 -1.16
C LEU A 138 10.18 22.61 -0.94
N ALA A 139 11.49 22.82 -0.93
CA ALA A 139 12.09 24.15 -0.79
C ALA A 139 11.67 25.08 -1.94
N ASP A 140 11.62 24.58 -3.18
CA ASP A 140 11.15 25.35 -4.35
C ASP A 140 9.66 25.71 -4.22
N HIS A 141 8.80 24.76 -3.83
CA HIS A 141 7.39 25.04 -3.55
C HIS A 141 7.23 26.10 -2.45
N ALA A 142 8.01 26.00 -1.39
CA ALA A 142 7.99 26.96 -0.30
C ALA A 142 8.44 28.36 -0.76
N ALA A 143 9.52 28.46 -1.53
CA ALA A 143 10.05 29.71 -2.06
C ALA A 143 9.06 30.41 -3.00
N ARG A 144 8.32 29.63 -3.80
CA ARG A 144 7.30 30.14 -4.73
C ARG A 144 5.92 30.30 -4.10
N ASN A 145 5.75 29.93 -2.84
CA ASN A 145 4.46 29.90 -2.14
C ASN A 145 3.39 29.13 -2.95
N THR A 146 3.76 28.02 -3.56
CA THR A 146 2.87 27.20 -4.39
C THR A 146 2.28 26.05 -3.61
N ARG A 147 1.03 25.70 -3.90
CA ARG A 147 0.39 24.49 -3.34
C ARG A 147 0.84 23.27 -4.13
N PHE A 148 1.01 22.17 -3.45
CA PHE A 148 1.33 20.87 -4.05
C PHE A 148 0.55 19.74 -3.34
N SER A 149 0.46 18.58 -3.99
CA SER A 149 -0.08 17.38 -3.37
C SER A 149 1.04 16.67 -2.60
N LEU A 150 0.90 16.57 -1.28
CA LEU A 150 1.86 15.85 -0.45
C LEU A 150 1.87 14.36 -0.77
N ASP A 151 0.71 13.78 -1.03
CA ASP A 151 0.54 12.38 -1.40
C ASP A 151 1.33 12.04 -2.67
N LEU A 152 1.11 12.80 -3.74
CA LEU A 152 1.82 12.67 -5.00
C LEU A 152 3.35 12.76 -4.81
N MET A 153 3.78 13.74 -4.04
CA MET A 153 5.20 13.98 -3.80
C MET A 153 5.85 12.84 -3.00
N MET A 154 5.18 12.32 -1.97
CA MET A 154 5.69 11.19 -1.18
C MET A 154 5.72 9.90 -2.00
N SER A 155 4.74 9.69 -2.86
CA SER A 155 4.71 8.56 -3.78
C SER A 155 5.87 8.61 -4.78
N HIS A 156 6.13 9.78 -5.37
CA HIS A 156 7.29 9.98 -6.24
C HIS A 156 8.61 9.74 -5.53
N MET A 157 8.80 10.32 -4.34
CA MET A 157 10.00 10.10 -3.54
C MET A 157 10.22 8.61 -3.24
N THR A 158 9.16 7.92 -2.85
CA THR A 158 9.24 6.48 -2.54
C THR A 158 9.60 5.67 -3.78
N ALA A 159 8.98 5.95 -4.91
CA ALA A 159 9.28 5.29 -6.18
C ALA A 159 10.72 5.55 -6.64
N ASP A 160 11.21 6.80 -6.54
CA ASP A 160 12.59 7.16 -6.87
C ASP A 160 13.61 6.42 -5.98
N ILE A 161 13.36 6.36 -4.66
CA ILE A 161 14.18 5.60 -3.72
C ILE A 161 14.22 4.11 -4.10
N ILE A 162 13.08 3.52 -4.45
CA ILE A 162 13.02 2.12 -4.87
C ILE A 162 13.81 1.91 -6.17
N CYS A 163 13.65 2.77 -7.16
CA CYS A 163 14.39 2.69 -8.42
C CYS A 163 15.91 2.79 -8.19
N ARG A 164 16.37 3.74 -7.38
CA ARG A 164 17.79 3.89 -7.04
C ARG A 164 18.35 2.68 -6.29
N THR A 165 17.56 2.07 -5.42
CA THR A 165 18.01 0.92 -4.61
C THR A 165 17.97 -0.40 -5.36
N VAL A 166 17.01 -0.60 -6.25
CA VAL A 166 16.80 -1.86 -6.97
C VAL A 166 17.50 -1.85 -8.33
N PHE A 167 17.38 -0.75 -9.08
CA PHE A 167 17.88 -0.63 -10.44
C PHE A 167 19.11 0.27 -10.56
N SER A 168 19.60 0.87 -9.46
CA SER A 168 20.73 1.80 -9.42
C SER A 168 20.54 3.05 -10.28
N THR A 169 19.32 3.37 -10.65
CA THR A 169 18.95 4.52 -11.49
C THR A 169 17.83 5.32 -10.83
N GLY A 170 17.86 6.65 -11.01
CA GLY A 170 16.77 7.52 -10.58
C GLY A 170 15.55 7.38 -11.49
N LEU A 171 14.38 7.67 -10.97
CA LEU A 171 13.15 7.69 -11.74
C LEU A 171 13.11 8.96 -12.61
N GLU A 172 13.09 8.81 -13.93
CA GLU A 172 12.93 9.96 -14.82
C GLU A 172 11.57 10.62 -14.63
N THR A 173 11.53 11.95 -14.59
CA THR A 173 10.34 12.72 -14.24
C THR A 173 9.12 12.39 -15.11
N ARG A 174 9.33 12.14 -16.42
CA ARG A 174 8.22 11.79 -17.32
C ARG A 174 7.66 10.41 -17.03
N VAL A 175 8.53 9.41 -16.93
CA VAL A 175 8.14 8.02 -16.60
C VAL A 175 7.50 7.96 -15.21
N ALA A 176 8.02 8.74 -14.25
CA ALA A 176 7.46 8.86 -12.92
C ALA A 176 6.00 9.30 -12.95
N HIS A 177 5.66 10.32 -13.73
CA HIS A 177 4.28 10.81 -13.81
C HIS A 177 3.35 9.76 -14.44
N GLU A 178 3.76 9.15 -15.55
CA GLU A 178 2.95 8.15 -16.24
C GLU A 178 2.72 6.90 -15.37
N VAL A 179 3.74 6.43 -14.66
CA VAL A 179 3.63 5.30 -13.72
C VAL A 179 2.78 5.68 -12.51
N PHE A 180 2.94 6.90 -12.01
CA PHE A 180 2.16 7.38 -10.88
C PHE A 180 0.68 7.50 -11.21
N ASP A 181 0.33 8.09 -12.35
CA ASP A 181 -1.07 8.21 -12.79
C ASP A 181 -1.71 6.83 -12.95
N ALA A 182 -0.96 5.89 -13.55
CA ALA A 182 -1.40 4.50 -13.68
C ALA A 182 -1.55 3.81 -12.32
N PHE A 183 -0.64 4.07 -11.38
CA PHE A 183 -0.71 3.50 -10.04
C PHE A 183 -1.88 4.08 -9.24
N THR A 184 -2.15 5.37 -9.37
CA THR A 184 -3.31 6.03 -8.74
C THR A 184 -4.63 5.42 -9.24
N GLU A 185 -4.77 5.19 -10.55
CA GLU A 185 -5.95 4.52 -11.12
C GLU A 185 -6.10 3.09 -10.55
N PHE A 186 -5.00 2.38 -10.40
CA PHE A 186 -4.98 1.06 -9.79
C PHE A 186 -5.39 1.11 -8.31
N GLU A 187 -4.80 1.99 -7.50
CA GLU A 187 -5.10 2.14 -6.07
C GLU A 187 -6.57 2.49 -5.83
N HIS A 188 -7.13 3.41 -6.58
CA HIS A 188 -8.55 3.76 -6.49
C HIS A 188 -9.45 2.55 -6.76
N SER A 189 -9.04 1.64 -7.59
CA SER A 189 -9.78 0.41 -7.87
C SER A 189 -9.68 -0.61 -6.74
N VAL A 190 -8.48 -0.77 -6.16
CA VAL A 190 -8.20 -1.72 -5.08
C VAL A 190 -8.89 -1.31 -3.78
N ALA A 191 -8.92 -0.01 -3.49
CA ALA A 191 -9.52 0.53 -2.27
C ALA A 191 -11.06 0.42 -2.24
N GLN A 192 -11.70 0.19 -3.38
CA GLN A 192 -13.15 -0.01 -3.45
C GLN A 192 -13.55 -1.41 -2.98
N VAL A 193 -13.45 -1.63 -1.67
CA VAL A 193 -14.07 -2.81 -1.05
C VAL A 193 -15.57 -2.73 -1.30
N GLU A 194 -16.10 -3.64 -2.11
CA GLU A 194 -17.56 -3.71 -2.31
C GLU A 194 -18.22 -4.07 -0.98
N ILE A 195 -18.76 -3.07 -0.28
CA ILE A 195 -19.44 -3.21 1.01
C ILE A 195 -20.51 -4.31 0.95
N ARG A 196 -21.20 -4.44 -0.18
CA ARG A 196 -22.18 -5.50 -0.40
C ARG A 196 -21.59 -6.90 -0.25
N ARG A 197 -20.34 -7.13 -0.66
CA ARG A 197 -19.66 -8.41 -0.51
C ARG A 197 -19.25 -8.67 0.93
N LEU A 198 -18.81 -7.64 1.66
CA LEU A 198 -18.54 -7.74 3.09
C LEU A 198 -19.78 -8.12 3.90
N ILE A 199 -20.95 -7.60 3.53
CA ILE A 199 -22.20 -7.82 4.25
C ILE A 199 -22.82 -9.17 3.92
N PHE A 200 -22.86 -9.56 2.64
CA PHE A 200 -23.61 -10.75 2.19
C PHE A 200 -22.77 -12.03 2.20
N ASP A 201 -21.55 -11.98 2.71
CA ASP A 201 -20.70 -13.17 2.96
C ASP A 201 -20.65 -14.16 1.77
N ARG A 202 -20.67 -13.65 0.55
CA ARG A 202 -20.55 -14.47 -0.65
C ARG A 202 -19.08 -14.84 -0.83
N ALA A 203 -18.83 -16.13 -1.11
CA ALA A 203 -17.52 -16.57 -1.56
C ALA A 203 -17.00 -15.62 -2.66
N TRP A 204 -15.80 -15.11 -2.47
CA TRP A 204 -15.21 -14.11 -3.36
C TRP A 204 -15.05 -14.71 -4.75
N LYS A 205 -15.97 -14.41 -5.64
CA LYS A 205 -15.76 -14.64 -7.07
C LYS A 205 -14.76 -13.60 -7.56
N ARG A 206 -13.92 -14.00 -8.51
CA ARG A 206 -12.97 -13.10 -9.19
C ARG A 206 -13.69 -11.78 -9.53
N ILE A 207 -13.16 -10.67 -9.03
CA ILE A 207 -13.75 -9.35 -9.28
C ILE A 207 -13.34 -8.96 -10.69
N PRO A 208 -14.30 -8.69 -11.61
CA PRO A 208 -13.96 -8.17 -12.93
C PRO A 208 -13.26 -6.81 -12.74
N GLN A 209 -12.04 -6.69 -13.22
CA GLN A 209 -11.32 -5.42 -13.21
C GLN A 209 -11.80 -4.54 -14.36
N LYS A 210 -11.87 -3.23 -14.12
CA LYS A 210 -12.16 -2.27 -15.19
C LYS A 210 -11.05 -2.30 -16.25
N GLU A 211 -11.39 -2.07 -17.51
CA GLU A 211 -10.41 -2.03 -18.59
C GLU A 211 -9.32 -0.95 -18.36
N SER A 212 -9.68 0.20 -17.79
CA SER A 212 -8.75 1.26 -17.41
C SER A 212 -7.67 0.74 -16.43
N VAL A 213 -8.08 -0.04 -15.44
CA VAL A 213 -7.18 -0.64 -14.45
C VAL A 213 -6.24 -1.66 -15.10
N LEU A 214 -6.76 -2.51 -15.97
CA LEU A 214 -5.92 -3.49 -16.69
C LEU A 214 -4.89 -2.79 -17.60
N LYS A 215 -5.27 -1.70 -18.27
CA LYS A 215 -4.35 -0.87 -19.06
C LYS A 215 -3.27 -0.23 -18.16
N ALA A 216 -3.66 0.33 -17.00
CA ALA A 216 -2.73 0.89 -16.03
C ALA A 216 -1.72 -0.16 -15.53
N CYS A 217 -2.19 -1.36 -15.17
CA CYS A 217 -1.32 -2.48 -14.78
C CYS A 217 -0.34 -2.88 -15.88
N SER A 218 -0.82 -2.95 -17.13
CA SER A 218 0.01 -3.29 -18.31
C SER A 218 1.10 -2.24 -18.54
N LEU A 219 0.77 -0.96 -18.41
CA LEU A 219 1.71 0.15 -18.56
C LEU A 219 2.81 0.09 -17.48
N ILE A 220 2.45 -0.07 -16.21
CA ILE A 220 3.41 -0.20 -15.10
C ILE A 220 4.33 -1.40 -15.33
N ARG A 221 3.78 -2.56 -15.71
CA ARG A 221 4.57 -3.77 -15.98
C ARG A 221 5.50 -3.60 -17.18
N GLY A 222 5.08 -2.86 -18.20
CA GLY A 222 5.92 -2.51 -19.35
C GLY A 222 7.15 -1.72 -18.93
N TYR A 223 6.98 -0.64 -18.20
CA TYR A 223 8.10 0.17 -17.71
C TYR A 223 9.04 -0.59 -16.78
N LEU A 224 8.51 -1.42 -15.88
CA LEU A 224 9.35 -2.25 -15.02
C LEU A 224 10.13 -3.31 -15.80
N GLY A 225 9.53 -3.85 -16.88
CA GLY A 225 10.21 -4.76 -17.81
C GLY A 225 11.36 -4.07 -18.54
N GLU A 226 11.15 -2.89 -19.10
CA GLU A 226 12.18 -2.10 -19.78
C GLU A 226 13.34 -1.73 -18.84
N LEU A 227 13.03 -1.33 -17.60
CA LEU A 227 14.05 -1.06 -16.57
C LEU A 227 14.86 -2.31 -16.24
N LEU A 228 14.23 -3.45 -16.13
CA LEU A 228 14.89 -4.72 -15.85
C LEU A 228 15.79 -5.13 -16.99
N ASP A 229 15.32 -5.05 -18.24
CA ASP A 229 16.09 -5.42 -19.42
C ASP A 229 17.31 -4.52 -19.59
N THR A 230 17.16 -3.22 -19.35
CA THR A 230 18.27 -2.26 -19.37
C THR A 230 19.32 -2.62 -18.31
N HIS A 231 18.88 -2.88 -17.07
CA HIS A 231 19.78 -3.23 -15.97
C HIS A 231 20.53 -4.57 -16.21
N LEU A 232 19.86 -5.55 -16.77
CA LEU A 232 20.46 -6.84 -17.12
C LEU A 232 21.43 -6.71 -18.31
N GLY A 233 21.12 -5.85 -19.29
CA GLY A 233 21.99 -5.58 -20.43
C GLY A 233 23.28 -4.86 -20.07
N GLU A 234 23.26 -4.01 -19.03
CA GLU A 234 24.44 -3.31 -18.50
C GLU A 234 25.34 -4.20 -17.60
N SER A 235 24.78 -5.32 -17.12
CA SER A 235 25.47 -6.22 -16.16
C SER A 235 26.14 -7.41 -16.81
N GLY A 236 26.03 -7.58 -18.13
CA GLY A 236 26.63 -8.64 -18.94
C GLY A 236 27.81 -8.13 -19.75
#